data_1d340228a0773265d8defc1f2f93428a
#
_entry.id   1d340228a0773265d8defc1f2f93428a
#
_cell.length_a   1.000
_cell.length_b   1.000
_cell.length_c   1.000
_cell.angle_alpha   90.00
_cell.angle_beta   90.00
_cell.angle_gamma   90.00
#
_symmetry.space_group_name_H-M   'P 1'
#
loop_
_entity.id
_entity.type
_entity.pdbx_description
1 polymer ?
#
loop_
_entity_poly.entity_id
_entity_poly.type
_entity_poly.pdbx_seq_one_letter_code
_entity_poly.pdbx_strand_id
1 'polypeptide(L)'
;MKTNMQNTKKFLILATLMLAACTSDPFQESPDAVDQAATIAEAKICNSSENAFKGKLIAKFNDEAIPALEQAASRYAATRSAMTRSGIESLDEILATIHVTSIERVFPVGKKEARTREAGLHKWYILEFDKEQDLDEAARMLAGVAEISKIQFSLERKKTYDGKVYPFQDAPHGQTRGMVTSDFNDPNLFWQWHYINNADQAIATEAVAGADINVADAWKLTGGNNQVIVAIVDEGVKYTHPDLAANMWTNPEPSEEYGYQDIHGYNFADDGPITW
;
A
#
# COMPACT_ATOMS: atom_id res chain seq x y z
N MET A 1 70.52 47.61 0.09
CA MET A 1 70.28 46.37 0.72
C MET A 1 68.85 46.37 1.32
N LYS A 2 67.81 46.25 0.51
CA LYS A 2 66.41 46.15 0.95
C LYS A 2 65.78 45.04 0.13
N THR A 3 65.95 43.81 0.54
CA THR A 3 65.28 42.65 -0.02
C THR A 3 65.22 41.54 1.04
N ASN A 4 64.09 40.95 1.25
CA ASN A 4 63.80 39.77 2.06
C ASN A 4 63.05 39.91 3.39
N MET A 5 62.14 40.85 3.52
CA MET A 5 61.24 40.83 4.66
C MET A 5 59.76 40.56 4.29
N GLN A 6 59.46 40.43 3.01
CA GLN A 6 58.09 40.08 2.55
C GLN A 6 57.83 38.57 2.34
N ASN A 7 58.87 37.78 2.17
CA ASN A 7 58.70 36.32 1.94
C ASN A 7 58.52 35.51 3.23
N THR A 8 59.03 36.04 4.37
CA THR A 8 58.89 35.35 5.67
C THR A 8 57.48 35.44 6.25
N LYS A 9 56.74 36.52 5.95
CA LYS A 9 55.33 36.66 6.40
C LYS A 9 54.36 35.78 5.60
N LYS A 10 54.65 35.51 4.32
CA LYS A 10 53.82 34.59 3.50
C LYS A 10 54.05 33.12 3.87
N PHE A 11 55.26 32.77 4.31
CA PHE A 11 55.57 31.41 4.77
C PHE A 11 54.96 31.12 6.13
N LEU A 12 54.85 32.09 7.01
CA LEU A 12 54.28 31.93 8.34
C LEU A 12 52.74 31.81 8.29
N ILE A 13 52.10 32.47 7.34
CA ILE A 13 50.62 32.35 7.13
C ILE A 13 50.29 30.99 6.49
N LEU A 14 51.14 30.45 5.63
CA LEU A 14 50.91 29.13 5.03
C LEU A 14 51.13 27.97 6.03
N ALA A 15 52.09 28.14 6.94
CA ALA A 15 52.35 27.13 7.99
C ALA A 15 51.23 27.11 9.05
N THR A 16 50.60 28.25 9.36
CA THR A 16 49.49 28.34 10.31
C THR A 16 48.17 27.79 9.69
N LEU A 17 47.98 27.90 8.38
CA LEU A 17 46.82 27.26 7.71
C LEU A 17 46.98 25.74 7.60
N MET A 18 48.17 25.20 7.46
CA MET A 18 48.40 23.75 7.43
C MET A 18 48.30 23.08 8.81
N LEU A 19 48.51 23.82 9.90
CA LEU A 19 48.30 23.29 11.25
C LEU A 19 46.82 23.31 11.68
N ALA A 20 45.98 24.17 11.08
CA ALA A 20 44.53 24.16 11.30
C ALA A 20 43.80 23.06 10.51
N ALA A 21 44.40 22.51 9.44
CA ALA A 21 43.83 21.43 8.66
C ALA A 21 44.10 20.03 9.21
N CYS A 22 44.94 19.90 10.26
CA CYS A 22 45.23 18.58 10.86
C CYS A 22 44.51 18.31 12.19
N THR A 23 43.58 19.20 12.61
CA THR A 23 42.85 19.05 13.88
C THR A 23 41.33 18.82 13.69
N SER A 24 40.83 18.85 12.48
CA SER A 24 39.46 18.39 12.20
C SER A 24 39.53 16.89 11.86
N ASP A 25 39.05 16.09 12.78
CA ASP A 25 38.80 14.65 12.54
C ASP A 25 37.85 14.57 11.34
N PRO A 26 38.21 13.95 10.21
CA PRO A 26 37.35 13.92 9.01
C PRO A 26 36.12 13.04 9.18
N PHE A 27 35.89 12.46 10.36
CA PHE A 27 34.79 11.57 10.67
C PHE A 27 33.84 12.11 11.77
N GLN A 28 34.00 13.32 12.25
CA GLN A 28 33.03 13.93 13.17
C GLN A 28 31.95 14.62 12.35
N GLU A 29 30.86 13.88 12.04
CA GLU A 29 29.62 14.48 11.55
C GLU A 29 29.15 15.54 12.55
N SER A 30 28.76 16.72 12.06
CA SER A 30 28.22 17.77 12.93
C SER A 30 26.92 17.27 13.56
N PRO A 31 26.62 17.60 14.84
CA PRO A 31 25.35 17.20 15.47
C PRO A 31 24.12 17.58 14.63
N ASP A 32 24.18 18.70 13.91
CA ASP A 32 23.11 19.16 13.02
C ASP A 32 22.90 18.23 11.81
N ALA A 33 23.94 17.57 11.31
CA ALA A 33 23.83 16.64 10.19
C ALA A 33 23.19 15.31 10.61
N VAL A 34 23.46 14.84 11.81
CA VAL A 34 22.84 13.62 12.38
C VAL A 34 21.36 13.84 12.64
N ASP A 35 20.98 15.01 13.19
CA ASP A 35 19.58 15.37 13.42
C ASP A 35 18.80 15.52 12.10
N GLN A 36 19.41 16.10 11.08
CA GLN A 36 18.80 16.20 9.76
C GLN A 36 18.62 14.84 9.08
N ALA A 37 19.59 13.94 9.18
CA ALA A 37 19.50 12.59 8.60
C ALA A 37 18.39 11.77 9.28
N ALA A 38 18.26 11.84 10.60
CA ALA A 38 17.20 11.20 11.36
C ALA A 38 15.81 11.74 10.97
N THR A 39 15.67 13.05 10.84
CA THR A 39 14.43 13.71 10.42
C THR A 39 14.02 13.30 8.99
N ILE A 40 14.97 13.19 8.06
CA ILE A 40 14.73 12.73 6.69
C ILE A 40 14.31 11.26 6.67
N ALA A 41 14.96 10.41 7.48
CA ALA A 41 14.61 9.00 7.57
C ALA A 41 13.19 8.82 8.12
N GLU A 42 12.80 9.52 9.18
CA GLU A 42 11.45 9.47 9.72
C GLU A 42 10.38 9.94 8.73
N ALA A 43 10.68 10.96 7.93
CA ALA A 43 9.77 11.45 6.89
C ALA A 43 9.49 10.43 5.77
N LYS A 44 10.32 9.40 5.62
CA LYS A 44 10.09 8.30 4.67
C LYS A 44 9.12 7.24 5.19
N ILE A 45 8.89 7.15 6.51
CA ILE A 45 7.99 6.16 7.13
C ILE A 45 6.55 6.69 7.05
N CYS A 46 5.68 5.97 6.33
CA CYS A 46 4.36 6.46 5.93
C CYS A 46 3.23 6.16 6.92
N ASN A 47 3.39 5.15 7.80
CA ASN A 47 2.38 4.71 8.77
C ASN A 47 3.05 4.16 10.03
N SER A 48 2.27 3.75 11.03
CA SER A 48 2.79 3.19 12.29
C SER A 48 2.89 1.66 12.25
N SER A 49 3.70 1.11 13.16
CA SER A 49 3.86 -0.33 13.37
C SER A 49 2.71 -0.98 14.13
N GLU A 50 1.74 -0.18 14.58
CA GLU A 50 0.59 -0.70 15.32
C GLU A 50 -0.22 -1.67 14.45
N ASN A 51 -0.42 -2.90 14.93
CA ASN A 51 -1.03 -4.01 14.20
C ASN A 51 -0.31 -4.40 12.91
N ALA A 52 1.00 -4.16 12.81
CA ALA A 52 1.79 -4.59 11.66
C ALA A 52 2.19 -6.08 11.77
N PHE A 53 2.32 -6.73 10.62
CA PHE A 53 2.94 -8.05 10.54
C PHE A 53 4.41 -7.98 10.96
N LYS A 54 4.81 -8.81 11.91
CA LYS A 54 6.22 -8.95 12.31
C LYS A 54 7.05 -9.50 11.16
N GLY A 55 8.27 -8.96 11.02
CA GLY A 55 9.22 -9.41 10.01
C GLY A 55 8.83 -9.07 8.57
N LYS A 56 7.97 -8.06 8.36
CA LYS A 56 7.54 -7.65 7.04
C LYS A 56 7.42 -6.13 6.90
N LEU A 57 8.11 -5.57 5.93
CA LEU A 57 8.04 -4.17 5.53
C LEU A 57 7.84 -4.04 4.03
N ILE A 58 7.26 -2.93 3.62
CA ILE A 58 7.10 -2.57 2.21
C ILE A 58 7.97 -1.34 1.96
N ALA A 59 8.86 -1.41 0.97
CA ALA A 59 9.74 -0.31 0.58
C ALA A 59 9.45 0.15 -0.84
N LYS A 60 9.45 1.47 -1.05
CA LYS A 60 9.47 2.06 -2.38
C LYS A 60 10.87 2.54 -2.68
N PHE A 61 11.45 2.05 -3.76
CA PHE A 61 12.78 2.42 -4.22
C PHE A 61 12.76 3.61 -5.17
N ASN A 62 13.88 4.31 -5.26
CA ASN A 62 14.13 5.33 -6.28
C ASN A 62 14.41 4.68 -7.63
N ASP A 63 14.33 5.47 -8.72
CA ASP A 63 14.55 4.97 -10.08
C ASP A 63 15.96 4.40 -10.28
N GLU A 64 16.94 4.98 -9.63
CA GLU A 64 18.34 4.60 -9.71
C GLU A 64 18.61 3.18 -9.17
N ALA A 65 17.82 2.73 -8.20
CA ALA A 65 17.94 1.42 -7.59
C ALA A 65 17.33 0.28 -8.44
N ILE A 66 16.34 0.59 -9.27
CA ILE A 66 15.55 -0.41 -9.99
C ILE A 66 16.38 -1.33 -10.89
N PRO A 67 17.35 -0.84 -11.69
CA PRO A 67 18.18 -1.73 -12.52
C PRO A 67 18.95 -2.78 -11.71
N ALA A 68 19.49 -2.40 -10.55
CA ALA A 68 20.21 -3.33 -9.66
C ALA A 68 19.28 -4.39 -9.07
N LEU A 69 18.12 -3.98 -8.57
CA LEU A 69 17.09 -4.87 -8.02
C LEU A 69 16.58 -5.87 -9.07
N GLU A 70 16.31 -5.44 -10.29
CA GLU A 70 15.84 -6.30 -11.38
C GLU A 70 16.93 -7.28 -11.83
N GLN A 71 18.19 -6.84 -11.88
CA GLN A 71 19.32 -7.71 -12.16
C GLN A 71 19.49 -8.77 -11.04
N ALA A 72 19.37 -8.38 -9.78
CA ALA A 72 19.41 -9.30 -8.66
C ALA A 72 18.26 -10.30 -8.75
N ALA A 73 17.02 -9.86 -8.94
CA ALA A 73 15.85 -10.72 -9.09
C ALA A 73 16.03 -11.75 -10.23
N SER A 74 16.58 -11.35 -11.37
CA SER A 74 16.87 -12.25 -12.48
C SER A 74 17.90 -13.33 -12.12
N ARG A 75 18.94 -12.99 -11.34
CA ARG A 75 19.95 -13.96 -10.86
C ARG A 75 19.37 -14.97 -9.89
N TYR A 76 18.54 -14.51 -8.95
CA TYR A 76 17.89 -15.40 -7.97
C TYR A 76 16.83 -16.29 -8.62
N ALA A 77 16.06 -15.79 -9.57
CA ALA A 77 15.10 -16.57 -10.35
C ALA A 77 15.78 -17.71 -11.12
N ALA A 78 16.96 -17.47 -11.69
CA ALA A 78 17.73 -18.51 -12.39
C ALA A 78 18.16 -19.67 -11.47
N THR A 79 18.35 -19.41 -10.18
CA THR A 79 18.71 -20.41 -9.18
C THR A 79 17.53 -20.95 -8.39
N ARG A 80 16.31 -20.45 -8.64
CA ARG A 80 15.06 -20.76 -7.90
C ARG A 80 15.22 -20.54 -6.38
N SER A 81 15.97 -19.53 -5.99
CA SER A 81 16.15 -19.12 -4.60
C SER A 81 15.50 -17.79 -4.32
N ALA A 82 15.13 -17.53 -3.07
CA ALA A 82 14.62 -16.24 -2.65
C ALA A 82 15.72 -15.17 -2.80
N MET A 83 15.34 -13.98 -3.28
CA MET A 83 16.23 -12.85 -3.36
C MET A 83 16.45 -12.28 -1.96
N THR A 84 17.69 -12.29 -1.47
CA THR A 84 18.08 -11.78 -0.15
C THR A 84 19.06 -10.60 -0.24
N ARG A 85 19.54 -10.28 -1.44
CA ARG A 85 20.46 -9.16 -1.71
C ARG A 85 20.00 -8.39 -2.92
N SER A 86 20.16 -7.08 -2.83
CA SER A 86 19.76 -6.13 -3.87
C SER A 86 20.83 -5.93 -4.96
N GLY A 87 22.09 -6.14 -4.61
CA GLY A 87 23.25 -5.75 -5.40
C GLY A 87 23.65 -4.29 -5.22
N ILE A 88 23.09 -3.61 -4.24
CA ILE A 88 23.43 -2.27 -3.78
C ILE A 88 24.12 -2.42 -2.42
N GLU A 89 25.38 -2.04 -2.31
CA GLU A 89 26.23 -2.36 -1.14
C GLU A 89 25.65 -1.79 0.15
N SER A 90 25.30 -0.50 0.17
CA SER A 90 24.71 0.20 1.32
C SER A 90 23.41 -0.44 1.82
N LEU A 91 22.57 -0.90 0.90
CA LEU A 91 21.35 -1.62 1.22
C LEU A 91 21.63 -3.05 1.68
N ASP A 92 22.53 -3.76 1.01
CA ASP A 92 22.87 -5.16 1.32
C ASP A 92 23.46 -5.33 2.72
N GLU A 93 24.16 -4.34 3.26
CA GLU A 93 24.65 -4.32 4.65
C GLU A 93 23.48 -4.29 5.65
N ILE A 94 22.47 -3.45 5.38
CA ILE A 94 21.28 -3.37 6.23
C ILE A 94 20.42 -4.63 6.10
N LEU A 95 20.22 -5.13 4.88
CA LEU A 95 19.49 -6.38 4.63
C LEU A 95 20.12 -7.57 5.39
N ALA A 96 21.46 -7.62 5.46
CA ALA A 96 22.16 -8.61 6.25
C ALA A 96 21.96 -8.42 7.76
N THR A 97 21.99 -7.17 8.24
CA THR A 97 21.81 -6.82 9.66
C THR A 97 20.42 -7.21 10.18
N ILE A 98 19.37 -6.95 9.40
CA ILE A 98 17.99 -7.31 9.75
C ILE A 98 17.61 -8.75 9.34
N HIS A 99 18.56 -9.53 8.86
CA HIS A 99 18.37 -10.93 8.45
C HIS A 99 17.25 -11.13 7.43
N VAL A 100 17.32 -10.38 6.30
CA VAL A 100 16.33 -10.50 5.22
C VAL A 100 16.31 -11.90 4.64
N THR A 101 15.11 -12.46 4.53
CA THR A 101 14.83 -13.80 4.00
C THR A 101 14.26 -13.76 2.58
N SER A 102 13.53 -12.69 2.22
CA SER A 102 13.09 -12.48 0.85
C SER A 102 12.90 -11.00 0.51
N ILE A 103 13.07 -10.67 -0.77
CA ILE A 103 12.78 -9.37 -1.37
C ILE A 103 11.99 -9.65 -2.65
N GLU A 104 10.74 -9.19 -2.70
CA GLU A 104 9.86 -9.48 -3.83
C GLU A 104 9.10 -8.22 -4.26
N ARG A 105 8.78 -8.09 -5.54
CA ARG A 105 7.92 -6.99 -6.00
C ARG A 105 6.51 -7.14 -5.47
N VAL A 106 5.93 -6.06 -4.92
CA VAL A 106 4.51 -6.02 -4.55
C VAL A 106 3.62 -6.28 -5.77
N PHE A 107 4.04 -5.76 -6.93
CA PHE A 107 3.35 -5.95 -8.21
C PHE A 107 4.25 -6.78 -9.14
N PRO A 108 4.00 -8.09 -9.28
CA PRO A 108 4.81 -8.97 -10.10
C PRO A 108 4.87 -8.51 -11.57
N VAL A 109 5.92 -8.94 -12.26
CA VAL A 109 6.04 -8.71 -13.71
C VAL A 109 4.94 -9.48 -14.43
N GLY A 110 4.16 -8.81 -15.26
CA GLY A 110 3.03 -9.41 -15.94
C GLY A 110 2.71 -8.76 -17.29
N LYS A 111 1.63 -9.19 -17.93
CA LYS A 111 1.20 -8.71 -19.25
C LYS A 111 1.00 -7.19 -19.34
N LYS A 112 0.77 -6.51 -18.21
CA LYS A 112 0.56 -5.05 -18.13
C LYS A 112 1.78 -4.29 -17.60
N GLU A 113 2.98 -4.85 -17.73
CA GLU A 113 4.22 -4.28 -17.17
C GLU A 113 4.44 -2.82 -17.58
N ALA A 114 4.10 -2.43 -18.81
CA ALA A 114 4.23 -1.05 -19.27
C ALA A 114 3.40 -0.08 -18.40
N ARG A 115 2.14 -0.43 -18.09
CA ARG A 115 1.27 0.37 -17.21
C ARG A 115 1.76 0.35 -15.75
N THR A 116 2.25 -0.79 -15.29
CA THR A 116 2.84 -0.94 -13.95
C THR A 116 4.03 0.00 -13.79
N ARG A 117 4.87 0.13 -14.82
CA ARG A 117 6.01 1.05 -14.85
C ARG A 117 5.58 2.51 -14.94
N GLU A 118 4.65 2.84 -15.83
CA GLU A 118 4.09 4.19 -15.95
C GLU A 118 3.51 4.69 -14.62
N ALA A 119 2.79 3.84 -13.92
CA ALA A 119 2.23 4.13 -12.58
C ALA A 119 3.27 4.11 -11.44
N GLY A 120 4.53 3.73 -11.72
CA GLY A 120 5.59 3.63 -10.70
C GLY A 120 5.40 2.47 -9.72
N LEU A 121 4.50 1.52 -10.00
CA LEU A 121 4.19 0.39 -9.12
C LEU A 121 5.34 -0.63 -9.09
N HIS A 122 6.14 -0.72 -10.14
CA HIS A 122 7.32 -1.58 -10.22
C HIS A 122 8.42 -1.25 -9.20
N LYS A 123 8.31 -0.10 -8.52
CA LYS A 123 9.28 0.38 -7.51
C LYS A 123 8.97 -0.12 -6.11
N TRP A 124 7.84 -0.80 -5.90
CA TRP A 124 7.41 -1.26 -4.60
C TRP A 124 7.81 -2.72 -4.37
N TYR A 125 8.48 -2.97 -3.24
CA TYR A 125 8.97 -4.29 -2.86
C TYR A 125 8.55 -4.63 -1.43
N ILE A 126 8.23 -5.89 -1.21
CA ILE A 126 8.07 -6.49 0.11
C ILE A 126 9.44 -7.01 0.54
N LEU A 127 9.83 -6.69 1.77
CA LEU A 127 11.00 -7.25 2.43
C LEU A 127 10.51 -8.11 3.59
N GLU A 128 10.86 -9.39 3.58
CA GLU A 128 10.61 -10.28 4.69
C GLU A 128 11.94 -10.59 5.39
N PHE A 129 11.92 -10.58 6.72
CA PHE A 129 13.09 -10.75 7.56
C PHE A 129 12.72 -11.47 8.88
N ASP A 130 13.70 -11.71 9.73
CA ASP A 130 13.49 -12.40 11.00
C ASP A 130 12.44 -11.66 11.85
N LYS A 131 11.42 -12.41 12.29
CA LYS A 131 10.30 -11.88 13.10
C LYS A 131 10.70 -11.45 14.51
N GLU A 132 11.86 -11.85 14.97
CA GLU A 132 12.41 -11.44 16.26
C GLU A 132 13.12 -10.08 16.21
N GLN A 133 13.36 -9.55 14.99
CA GLN A 133 13.89 -8.21 14.82
C GLN A 133 12.86 -7.14 15.22
N ASP A 134 13.34 -6.06 15.83
CA ASP A 134 12.51 -4.90 16.11
C ASP A 134 12.06 -4.24 14.81
N LEU A 135 10.75 -4.17 14.64
CA LEU A 135 10.15 -3.73 13.37
C LEU A 135 10.36 -2.23 13.11
N ASP A 136 10.31 -1.41 14.17
CA ASP A 136 10.53 0.03 14.08
C ASP A 136 11.99 0.36 13.84
N GLU A 137 12.90 -0.41 14.45
CA GLU A 137 14.35 -0.26 14.22
C GLU A 137 14.70 -0.66 12.78
N ALA A 138 14.19 -1.79 12.28
CA ALA A 138 14.37 -2.21 10.90
C ALA A 138 13.86 -1.15 9.91
N ALA A 139 12.69 -0.55 10.19
CA ALA A 139 12.13 0.51 9.37
C ALA A 139 13.02 1.75 9.35
N ARG A 140 13.56 2.18 10.51
CA ARG A 140 14.48 3.32 10.58
C ARG A 140 15.79 3.06 9.85
N MET A 141 16.38 1.86 10.01
CA MET A 141 17.60 1.47 9.30
C MET A 141 17.39 1.53 7.77
N LEU A 142 16.32 0.94 7.27
CA LEU A 142 15.97 0.96 5.85
C LEU A 142 15.65 2.39 5.36
N ALA A 143 14.98 3.20 6.16
CA ALA A 143 14.68 4.60 5.83
C ALA A 143 15.94 5.47 5.71
N GLY A 144 17.03 5.09 6.38
CA GLY A 144 18.35 5.72 6.25
C GLY A 144 19.01 5.50 4.89
N VAL A 145 18.60 4.47 4.14
CA VAL A 145 19.16 4.16 2.81
C VAL A 145 18.72 5.20 1.79
N ALA A 146 19.65 5.73 1.02
CA ALA A 146 19.39 6.78 0.03
C ALA A 146 18.48 6.31 -1.09
N GLU A 147 18.61 5.07 -1.51
CA GLU A 147 17.86 4.42 -2.59
C GLU A 147 16.39 4.14 -2.24
N ILE A 148 16.04 4.24 -0.95
CA ILE A 148 14.65 4.06 -0.47
C ILE A 148 13.99 5.42 -0.33
N SER A 149 12.84 5.59 -0.98
CA SER A 149 12.04 6.81 -0.92
C SER A 149 10.90 6.74 0.08
N LYS A 150 10.36 5.55 0.37
CA LYS A 150 9.28 5.33 1.35
C LYS A 150 9.41 3.96 2.00
N ILE A 151 9.02 3.91 3.28
CA ILE A 151 8.81 2.67 4.04
C ILE A 151 7.37 2.63 4.53
N GLN A 152 6.78 1.47 4.48
CA GLN A 152 5.41 1.22 4.92
C GLN A 152 5.34 -0.07 5.72
N PHE A 153 4.71 -0.02 6.90
CA PHE A 153 4.39 -1.23 7.65
C PHE A 153 3.24 -1.97 6.96
N SER A 154 3.39 -3.27 6.80
CA SER A 154 2.32 -4.15 6.32
C SER A 154 1.37 -4.44 7.48
N LEU A 155 0.17 -3.85 7.46
CA LEU A 155 -0.77 -3.95 8.57
C LEU A 155 -1.62 -5.22 8.49
N GLU A 156 -1.76 -5.91 9.62
CA GLU A 156 -2.75 -6.96 9.78
C GLU A 156 -4.13 -6.34 9.88
N ARG A 157 -5.00 -6.64 8.93
CA ARG A 157 -6.39 -6.19 8.97
C ARG A 157 -7.24 -7.24 9.67
N LYS A 158 -7.81 -6.88 10.79
CA LYS A 158 -8.79 -7.72 11.50
C LYS A 158 -10.19 -7.33 11.06
N LYS A 159 -11.03 -8.33 10.82
CA LYS A 159 -12.46 -8.09 10.60
C LYS A 159 -13.04 -7.45 11.85
N THR A 160 -13.81 -6.39 11.67
CA THR A 160 -14.44 -5.67 12.78
C THR A 160 -15.72 -6.35 13.28
N TYR A 161 -16.26 -7.29 12.50
CA TYR A 161 -17.44 -8.04 12.92
C TYR A 161 -17.07 -9.43 13.46
N ASP A 162 -17.90 -9.94 14.35
CA ASP A 162 -17.68 -11.20 15.09
C ASP A 162 -17.93 -12.49 14.27
N GLY A 163 -18.16 -12.34 12.96
CA GLY A 163 -18.47 -13.46 12.06
C GLY A 163 -19.86 -14.08 12.26
N LYS A 164 -20.69 -13.53 13.16
CA LYS A 164 -22.04 -14.02 13.35
C LYS A 164 -22.94 -13.57 12.22
N VAL A 165 -23.54 -14.52 11.55
CA VAL A 165 -24.60 -14.24 10.59
C VAL A 165 -25.90 -14.07 11.35
N TYR A 166 -26.42 -12.86 11.36
CA TYR A 166 -27.77 -12.62 11.89
C TYR A 166 -28.76 -12.95 10.77
N PRO A 167 -29.72 -13.87 11.00
CA PRO A 167 -30.73 -14.13 9.99
C PRO A 167 -31.48 -12.84 9.69
N PHE A 168 -31.65 -12.54 8.42
CA PHE A 168 -32.48 -11.44 7.99
C PHE A 168 -33.89 -11.68 8.58
N GLN A 169 -34.34 -10.77 9.44
CA GLN A 169 -35.70 -10.80 9.93
C GLN A 169 -36.56 -10.07 8.90
N ASP A 170 -37.44 -10.82 8.26
CA ASP A 170 -38.48 -10.19 7.42
C ASP A 170 -39.15 -9.09 8.23
N ALA A 171 -39.33 -7.93 7.61
CA ALA A 171 -40.09 -6.86 8.22
C ALA A 171 -41.46 -7.39 8.63
N PRO A 172 -41.99 -7.06 9.80
CA PRO A 172 -43.35 -7.41 10.15
C PRO A 172 -44.29 -6.99 9.02
N HIS A 173 -44.87 -7.97 8.32
CA HIS A 173 -45.85 -7.70 7.29
C HIS A 173 -46.95 -6.81 7.85
N GLY A 174 -46.99 -5.55 7.48
CA GLY A 174 -48.00 -4.61 7.92
C GLY A 174 -47.54 -3.18 8.22
N GLN A 175 -46.24 -2.88 8.20
CA GLN A 175 -45.77 -1.49 8.27
C GLN A 175 -45.54 -0.95 6.86
N THR A 176 -46.60 -0.72 6.11
CA THR A 176 -46.60 0.20 4.98
C THR A 176 -46.47 1.60 5.54
N ARG A 177 -45.29 2.02 5.93
CA ARG A 177 -45.01 3.45 6.18
C ARG A 177 -44.74 4.09 4.84
N GLY A 178 -45.69 4.93 4.47
CA GLY A 178 -45.79 5.57 3.20
C GLY A 178 -44.52 6.18 2.75
N MET A 179 -44.02 5.61 1.68
CA MET A 179 -43.17 6.36 0.91
C MET A 179 -42.63 5.77 -0.35
N VAL A 180 -42.78 6.49 -1.37
CA VAL A 180 -42.01 6.48 -2.62
C VAL A 180 -41.63 5.11 -3.17
N THR A 181 -42.42 4.12 -2.86
CA THR A 181 -42.31 2.78 -3.45
C THR A 181 -42.98 2.68 -4.82
N SER A 182 -43.59 3.76 -5.28
CA SER A 182 -44.23 3.76 -6.61
C SER A 182 -43.25 3.73 -7.77
N ASP A 183 -42.01 4.15 -7.54
CA ASP A 183 -40.99 4.25 -8.58
C ASP A 183 -40.04 3.04 -8.60
N PHE A 184 -40.01 2.27 -7.52
CA PHE A 184 -39.11 1.12 -7.36
C PHE A 184 -39.87 -0.09 -6.84
N ASN A 185 -39.58 -1.29 -7.38
CA ASN A 185 -40.29 -2.52 -7.04
C ASN A 185 -39.57 -3.42 -6.02
N ASP A 186 -38.49 -2.96 -5.40
CA ASP A 186 -37.81 -3.73 -4.36
C ASP A 186 -38.61 -3.64 -3.03
N PRO A 187 -39.17 -4.76 -2.54
CA PRO A 187 -39.94 -4.81 -1.30
C PRO A 187 -39.07 -4.50 -0.07
N ASN A 188 -37.74 -4.61 -0.18
CA ASN A 188 -36.78 -4.40 0.89
C ASN A 188 -36.06 -3.06 0.81
N LEU A 189 -36.39 -2.19 -0.14
CA LEU A 189 -35.79 -0.87 -0.29
C LEU A 189 -35.86 -0.04 1.02
N PHE A 190 -36.91 -0.23 1.79
CA PHE A 190 -37.10 0.38 3.10
C PHE A 190 -35.91 0.12 4.08
N TRP A 191 -35.27 -1.05 4.00
CA TRP A 191 -34.12 -1.37 4.85
C TRP A 191 -32.81 -0.75 4.36
N GLN A 192 -32.81 -0.23 3.17
CA GLN A 192 -31.66 0.38 2.53
C GLN A 192 -31.65 1.90 2.80
N TRP A 193 -31.67 2.26 4.10
CA TRP A 193 -31.72 3.66 4.56
C TRP A 193 -30.57 4.53 4.04
N HIS A 194 -29.47 3.95 3.67
CA HIS A 194 -28.35 4.66 3.04
C HIS A 194 -28.68 5.15 1.63
N TYR A 195 -29.69 4.55 0.98
CA TYR A 195 -30.21 5.03 -0.30
C TYR A 195 -31.32 6.09 -0.12
N ILE A 196 -32.25 5.82 0.80
CA ILE A 196 -33.35 6.71 1.09
C ILE A 196 -33.60 6.69 2.61
N ASN A 197 -33.27 7.77 3.28
CA ASN A 197 -33.42 7.91 4.72
C ASN A 197 -34.57 8.84 5.09
N ASN A 198 -35.66 8.29 5.55
CA ASN A 198 -36.82 9.04 6.01
C ASN A 198 -36.83 9.24 7.54
N ALA A 199 -35.79 8.80 8.25
CA ALA A 199 -35.71 8.76 9.72
C ALA A 199 -36.82 7.94 10.38
N ASP A 200 -37.33 6.93 9.67
CA ASP A 200 -38.45 6.09 10.11
C ASP A 200 -38.01 4.66 10.50
N GLN A 201 -36.69 4.40 10.55
CA GLN A 201 -36.13 3.12 10.96
C GLN A 201 -36.19 2.95 12.48
N ALA A 202 -36.88 1.93 12.93
CA ALA A 202 -37.04 1.65 14.37
C ALA A 202 -35.70 1.35 15.09
N ILE A 203 -34.69 0.88 14.36
CA ILE A 203 -33.36 0.55 14.88
C ILE A 203 -32.41 1.76 14.94
N ALA A 204 -32.79 2.87 14.34
CA ALA A 204 -31.95 4.08 14.22
C ALA A 204 -32.75 5.32 14.66
N THR A 205 -33.04 5.40 15.96
CA THR A 205 -33.88 6.46 16.57
C THR A 205 -33.28 7.86 16.44
N GLU A 206 -31.99 7.96 16.21
CA GLU A 206 -31.24 9.22 16.01
C GLU A 206 -31.05 9.58 14.53
N ALA A 207 -31.70 8.83 13.62
CA ALA A 207 -31.57 9.08 12.20
C ALA A 207 -32.14 10.45 11.81
N VAL A 208 -31.50 11.12 10.88
CA VAL A 208 -31.95 12.42 10.34
C VAL A 208 -32.44 12.19 8.92
N ALA A 209 -33.68 12.57 8.62
CA ALA A 209 -34.25 12.44 7.28
C ALA A 209 -33.41 13.18 6.25
N GLY A 210 -33.15 12.54 5.12
CA GLY A 210 -32.29 13.06 4.04
C GLY A 210 -30.78 12.92 4.29
N ALA A 211 -30.36 12.32 5.40
CA ALA A 211 -28.97 11.93 5.62
C ALA A 211 -28.70 10.60 4.90
N ASP A 212 -28.62 10.63 3.59
CA ASP A 212 -28.41 9.51 2.68
C ASP A 212 -27.60 9.93 1.45
N ILE A 213 -27.39 9.03 0.48
CA ILE A 213 -26.64 9.34 -0.75
C ILE A 213 -27.50 9.98 -1.84
N ASN A 214 -28.75 10.28 -1.57
CA ASN A 214 -29.72 10.90 -2.50
C ASN A 214 -29.83 10.19 -3.87
N VAL A 215 -29.77 8.87 -3.86
CA VAL A 215 -29.69 8.06 -5.09
C VAL A 215 -31.02 8.01 -5.84
N ALA A 216 -32.16 8.25 -5.16
CA ALA A 216 -33.47 8.15 -5.75
C ALA A 216 -33.64 9.07 -6.97
N ASP A 217 -33.12 10.28 -6.91
CA ASP A 217 -33.15 11.22 -8.04
C ASP A 217 -32.19 10.80 -9.17
N ALA A 218 -31.05 10.21 -8.82
CA ALA A 218 -30.13 9.65 -9.80
C ALA A 218 -30.76 8.50 -10.58
N TRP A 219 -31.49 7.60 -9.90
CA TRP A 219 -32.18 6.49 -10.52
C TRP A 219 -33.30 6.90 -11.49
N LYS A 220 -33.87 8.09 -11.30
CA LYS A 220 -34.83 8.67 -12.28
C LYS A 220 -34.13 9.08 -13.59
N LEU A 221 -32.84 9.36 -13.54
CA LEU A 221 -32.05 9.72 -14.72
C LEU A 221 -31.48 8.51 -15.42
N THR A 222 -30.98 7.54 -14.66
CA THR A 222 -30.39 6.32 -15.20
C THR A 222 -30.34 5.20 -14.16
N GLY A 223 -30.60 3.98 -14.61
CA GLY A 223 -30.30 2.76 -13.85
C GLY A 223 -28.92 2.16 -14.19
N GLY A 224 -28.09 2.91 -14.91
CA GLY A 224 -26.84 2.41 -15.45
C GLY A 224 -26.99 1.68 -16.78
N ASN A 225 -25.89 1.12 -17.27
CA ASN A 225 -25.88 0.26 -18.45
C ASN A 225 -24.71 -0.73 -18.39
N ASN A 226 -24.76 -1.79 -19.18
CA ASN A 226 -23.79 -2.86 -19.23
C ASN A 226 -22.43 -2.48 -19.89
N GLN A 227 -22.28 -1.28 -20.40
CA GLN A 227 -21.01 -0.81 -20.97
C GLN A 227 -20.05 -0.29 -19.89
N VAL A 228 -20.57 0.03 -18.71
CA VAL A 228 -19.78 0.51 -17.58
C VAL A 228 -19.51 -0.67 -16.65
N ILE A 229 -18.24 -1.07 -16.56
CA ILE A 229 -17.80 -2.12 -15.65
C ILE A 229 -17.31 -1.46 -14.36
N VAL A 230 -17.92 -1.84 -13.23
CA VAL A 230 -17.54 -1.39 -11.89
C VAL A 230 -16.83 -2.54 -11.17
N ALA A 231 -15.59 -2.29 -10.75
CA ALA A 231 -14.83 -3.24 -9.94
C ALA A 231 -15.17 -3.04 -8.45
N ILE A 232 -15.71 -4.07 -7.82
CA ILE A 232 -15.92 -4.13 -6.39
C ILE A 232 -14.69 -4.78 -5.75
N VAL A 233 -13.96 -4.03 -4.93
CA VAL A 233 -12.79 -4.51 -4.19
C VAL A 233 -13.19 -4.61 -2.72
N ASP A 234 -13.60 -5.81 -2.31
CA ASP A 234 -14.17 -6.10 -1.01
C ASP A 234 -13.83 -7.52 -0.56
N GLU A 235 -14.40 -8.00 0.53
CA GLU A 235 -14.25 -9.39 1.00
C GLU A 235 -14.89 -10.42 0.06
N GLY A 236 -15.73 -9.99 -0.86
CA GLY A 236 -16.38 -10.79 -1.90
C GLY A 236 -17.76 -10.27 -2.29
N VAL A 237 -18.28 -10.78 -3.37
CA VAL A 237 -19.63 -10.51 -3.86
C VAL A 237 -20.32 -11.83 -4.14
N LYS A 238 -21.51 -12.05 -3.58
CA LYS A 238 -22.32 -13.21 -3.91
C LYS A 238 -22.92 -13.05 -5.31
N TYR A 239 -22.13 -13.37 -6.33
CA TYR A 239 -22.49 -13.17 -7.73
C TYR A 239 -23.73 -14.00 -8.16
N THR A 240 -24.09 -15.04 -7.38
CA THR A 240 -25.30 -15.85 -7.60
C THR A 240 -26.57 -15.27 -6.95
N HIS A 241 -26.46 -14.11 -6.25
CA HIS A 241 -27.61 -13.49 -5.62
C HIS A 241 -28.65 -13.08 -6.68
N PRO A 242 -29.95 -13.35 -6.50
CA PRO A 242 -30.99 -13.06 -7.52
C PRO A 242 -30.97 -11.60 -8.01
N ASP A 243 -30.73 -10.63 -7.12
CA ASP A 243 -30.72 -9.22 -7.48
C ASP A 243 -29.44 -8.79 -8.20
N LEU A 244 -28.35 -9.55 -8.07
CA LEU A 244 -27.05 -9.22 -8.63
C LEU A 244 -26.72 -9.99 -9.91
N ALA A 245 -27.15 -11.24 -9.98
CA ALA A 245 -26.72 -12.19 -11.02
C ALA A 245 -26.90 -11.67 -12.45
N ALA A 246 -28.01 -10.95 -12.72
CA ALA A 246 -28.30 -10.39 -14.04
C ALA A 246 -27.33 -9.24 -14.44
N ASN A 247 -26.69 -8.60 -13.47
CA ASN A 247 -25.80 -7.45 -13.67
C ASN A 247 -24.33 -7.79 -13.41
N MET A 248 -24.04 -9.04 -13.06
CA MET A 248 -22.67 -9.46 -12.83
C MET A 248 -21.88 -9.49 -14.14
N TRP A 249 -20.74 -8.81 -14.13
CA TRP A 249 -19.82 -8.88 -15.26
C TRP A 249 -19.27 -10.27 -15.42
N THR A 250 -19.18 -10.71 -16.67
CA THR A 250 -18.53 -11.96 -17.04
C THR A 250 -17.28 -11.64 -17.85
N ASN A 251 -16.14 -12.17 -17.43
CA ASN A 251 -14.89 -11.98 -18.13
C ASN A 251 -14.98 -12.64 -19.52
N PRO A 252 -14.86 -11.88 -20.62
CA PRO A 252 -14.90 -12.43 -21.97
C PRO A 252 -13.65 -13.25 -22.32
N GLU A 253 -12.56 -13.05 -21.58
CA GLU A 253 -11.27 -13.73 -21.77
C GLU A 253 -10.73 -14.21 -20.42
N PRO A 254 -11.35 -15.24 -19.79
CA PRO A 254 -10.87 -15.78 -18.52
C PRO A 254 -9.42 -16.24 -18.62
N SER A 255 -8.61 -15.97 -17.60
CA SER A 255 -7.23 -16.40 -17.58
C SER A 255 -7.10 -17.86 -17.18
N GLU A 256 -6.37 -18.64 -17.97
CA GLU A 256 -5.99 -20.01 -17.64
C GLU A 256 -4.57 -20.09 -17.02
N GLU A 257 -3.89 -18.95 -16.91
CA GLU A 257 -2.48 -18.89 -16.50
C GLU A 257 -2.22 -19.49 -15.12
N TYR A 258 -3.22 -19.42 -14.24
CA TYR A 258 -3.12 -19.86 -12.84
C TYR A 258 -3.91 -21.15 -12.56
N GLY A 259 -4.40 -21.83 -13.59
CA GLY A 259 -5.15 -23.09 -13.45
C GLY A 259 -6.60 -22.93 -13.01
N TYR A 260 -7.14 -21.72 -13.02
CA TYR A 260 -8.55 -21.40 -12.75
C TYR A 260 -9.03 -20.29 -13.69
N GLN A 261 -10.34 -20.14 -13.78
CA GLN A 261 -10.97 -19.13 -14.64
C GLN A 261 -11.53 -18.00 -13.77
N ASP A 262 -11.07 -16.76 -13.99
CA ASP A 262 -11.53 -15.55 -13.33
C ASP A 262 -12.83 -15.00 -13.98
N ILE A 263 -13.88 -15.81 -14.02
CA ILE A 263 -15.13 -15.52 -14.76
C ILE A 263 -15.84 -14.28 -14.22
N HIS A 264 -15.99 -14.17 -12.91
CA HIS A 264 -16.69 -13.05 -12.25
C HIS A 264 -15.78 -12.19 -11.39
N GLY A 265 -14.47 -12.42 -11.44
CA GLY A 265 -13.46 -11.73 -10.66
C GLY A 265 -12.47 -12.69 -10.02
N TYR A 266 -11.66 -12.17 -9.10
CA TYR A 266 -10.51 -12.85 -8.55
C TYR A 266 -10.44 -12.74 -7.03
N ASN A 267 -10.14 -13.86 -6.35
CA ASN A 267 -9.90 -13.88 -4.91
C ASN A 267 -8.41 -13.72 -4.63
N PHE A 268 -8.01 -12.51 -4.26
CA PHE A 268 -6.63 -12.16 -3.93
C PHE A 268 -6.15 -12.70 -2.58
N ALA A 269 -7.06 -13.14 -1.71
CA ALA A 269 -6.71 -13.67 -0.40
C ALA A 269 -6.26 -15.14 -0.49
N ASP A 270 -6.94 -15.92 -1.32
CA ASP A 270 -6.67 -17.34 -1.48
C ASP A 270 -6.03 -17.69 -2.83
N ASP A 271 -5.68 -16.67 -3.62
CA ASP A 271 -5.06 -16.80 -4.94
C ASP A 271 -5.86 -17.76 -5.85
N GLY A 272 -7.14 -17.43 -6.08
CA GLY A 272 -8.02 -18.34 -6.77
C GLY A 272 -9.32 -17.71 -7.30
N PRO A 273 -10.27 -18.55 -7.77
CA PRO A 273 -11.58 -18.07 -8.21
C PRO A 273 -12.41 -17.56 -7.02
N ILE A 274 -13.36 -16.68 -7.31
CA ILE A 274 -14.39 -16.33 -6.33
C ILE A 274 -15.32 -17.54 -6.14
N THR A 275 -15.45 -18.00 -4.92
CA THR A 275 -16.29 -19.13 -4.53
C THR A 275 -17.41 -18.66 -3.60
N TRP A 276 -18.60 -18.34 -4.15
CA TRP A 276 -19.80 -17.98 -3.38
C TRP A 276 -21.07 -18.62 -3.93
#